data_ff87a28ba6a1b4148099b2daf364ef94
#
_entry.id   ff87a28ba6a1b4148099b2daf364ef94
#
_cell.length_a   1.000
_cell.length_b   1.000
_cell.length_c   1.000
_cell.angle_alpha   90.00
_cell.angle_beta   90.00
_cell.angle_gamma   90.00
#
_symmetry.space_group_name_H-M   'P 1'
#
loop_
_entity.id
_entity.type
_entity.pdbx_description
1 polymer ?
#
loop_
_entity_poly.entity_id
_entity_poly.type
_entity_poly.pdbx_seq_one_letter_code
_entity_poly.pdbx_strand_id
1 'polypeptide(L)'
;MINILRVTNLIPSLMSALQSSYLVHDRDHITDPGALQRIRAMVGGGDAVIDKKLMSLFPALEFISICGVGYDGVDVAAAMERGIKVGHTPGVLNDDVADLALGLMLSVARRLPQADKFVRNSDWVEG
;
A
#
# COMPACT_ATOMS: atom_id res chain seq x y z
N MET A 1 18.99 15.93 -5.10
CA MET A 1 17.81 15.27 -4.51
C MET A 1 17.71 13.87 -5.14
N ILE A 2 17.42 12.84 -4.36
CA ILE A 2 17.29 11.45 -4.88
C ILE A 2 16.00 11.36 -5.68
N ASN A 3 16.06 10.72 -6.86
CA ASN A 3 14.90 10.46 -7.69
C ASN A 3 14.21 9.17 -7.25
N ILE A 4 12.91 9.23 -7.02
CA ILE A 4 12.08 8.08 -6.65
C ILE A 4 10.87 7.97 -7.56
N LEU A 5 10.37 6.74 -7.76
CA LEU A 5 9.16 6.46 -8.52
C LEU A 5 8.00 6.16 -7.58
N ARG A 6 6.90 6.88 -7.72
CA ARG A 6 5.62 6.51 -7.14
C ARG A 6 4.91 5.52 -8.07
N VAL A 7 4.61 4.33 -7.56
CA VAL A 7 4.01 3.24 -8.35
C VAL A 7 2.48 3.23 -8.25
N THR A 8 1.95 3.53 -7.05
CA THR A 8 0.50 3.59 -6.79
C THR A 8 0.13 4.87 -6.06
N ASN A 9 -1.15 5.13 -5.90
CA ASN A 9 -1.61 6.26 -5.10
C ASN A 9 -1.24 6.06 -3.63
N LEU A 10 -0.74 7.12 -3.01
CA LEU A 10 -0.37 7.16 -1.61
C LEU A 10 -1.19 8.23 -0.90
N ILE A 11 -1.35 8.09 0.42
CA ILE A 11 -2.07 9.10 1.22
C ILE A 11 -1.38 10.47 1.13
N PRO A 12 -2.13 11.58 1.17
CA PRO A 12 -1.59 12.93 0.96
C PRO A 12 -0.45 13.30 1.91
N SER A 13 -0.52 12.91 3.18
CA SER A 13 0.52 13.18 4.17
C SER A 13 1.87 12.52 3.82
N LEU A 14 1.84 11.27 3.36
CA LEU A 14 3.04 10.57 2.90
C LEU A 14 3.60 11.21 1.63
N MET A 15 2.72 11.56 0.68
CA MET A 15 3.15 12.26 -0.55
C MET A 15 3.83 13.59 -0.24
N SER A 16 3.27 14.39 0.66
CA SER A 16 3.89 15.65 1.07
C SER A 16 5.26 15.45 1.69
N ALA A 17 5.40 14.44 2.56
CA ALA A 17 6.68 14.09 3.17
C ALA A 17 7.72 13.63 2.15
N LEU A 18 7.31 12.80 1.18
CA LEU A 18 8.21 12.35 0.10
C LEU A 18 8.66 13.51 -0.78
N GLN A 19 7.73 14.38 -1.19
CA GLN A 19 8.02 15.54 -2.05
C GLN A 19 8.92 16.59 -1.37
N SER A 20 8.90 16.67 -0.04
CA SER A 20 9.81 17.57 0.69
C SER A 20 11.28 17.11 0.66
N SER A 21 11.54 15.82 0.46
CA SER A 21 12.87 15.22 0.60
C SER A 21 13.41 14.60 -0.69
N TYR A 22 12.53 14.25 -1.63
CA TYR A 22 12.85 13.50 -2.85
C TYR A 22 12.26 14.16 -4.08
N LEU A 23 12.85 13.90 -5.23
CA LEU A 23 12.22 14.20 -6.52
C LEU A 23 11.33 13.01 -6.91
N VAL A 24 10.01 13.18 -6.72
CA VAL A 24 9.02 12.14 -6.94
C VAL A 24 8.54 12.18 -8.39
N HIS A 25 8.69 11.06 -9.08
CA HIS A 25 8.17 10.83 -10.42
C HIS A 25 6.94 9.93 -10.35
N ASP A 26 5.94 10.22 -11.15
CA ASP A 26 4.77 9.36 -11.32
C ASP A 26 5.01 8.34 -12.42
N ARG A 27 4.63 7.08 -12.18
CA ARG A 27 4.80 5.99 -13.14
C ARG A 27 4.24 6.33 -14.52
N ASP A 28 3.05 6.93 -14.55
CA ASP A 28 2.30 7.18 -15.80
C ASP A 28 2.70 8.51 -16.49
N HIS A 29 3.58 9.29 -15.87
CA HIS A 29 3.93 10.63 -16.34
C HIS A 29 5.45 10.87 -16.48
N ILE A 30 6.25 9.79 -16.60
CA ILE A 30 7.68 9.94 -16.86
C ILE A 30 7.88 10.36 -18.32
N THR A 31 8.09 11.64 -18.53
CA THR A 31 8.33 12.23 -19.87
C THR A 31 9.82 12.36 -20.22
N ASP A 32 10.69 12.33 -19.20
CA ASP A 32 12.15 12.41 -19.38
C ASP A 32 12.77 11.03 -19.41
N PRO A 33 13.28 10.54 -20.55
CA PRO A 33 14.00 9.27 -20.63
C PRO A 33 15.22 9.18 -19.68
N GLY A 34 15.84 10.33 -19.40
CA GLY A 34 16.94 10.41 -18.44
C GLY A 34 16.51 10.18 -16.98
N ALA A 35 15.24 10.39 -16.64
CA ALA A 35 14.72 10.09 -15.31
C ALA A 35 14.77 8.60 -15.00
N LEU A 36 14.50 7.72 -15.98
CA LEU A 36 14.57 6.26 -15.81
C LEU A 36 15.93 5.80 -15.31
N GLN A 37 17.02 6.46 -15.76
CA GLN A 37 18.39 6.14 -15.37
C GLN A 37 18.75 6.63 -13.97
N ARG A 38 17.99 7.57 -13.40
CA ARG A 38 18.30 8.23 -12.13
C ARG A 38 17.42 7.77 -10.97
N ILE A 39 16.32 7.04 -11.25
CA ILE A 39 15.41 6.54 -10.21
C ILE A 39 16.12 5.43 -9.42
N ARG A 40 16.32 5.68 -8.13
CA ARG A 40 17.00 4.78 -7.19
C ARG A 40 16.04 4.04 -6.26
N ALA A 41 14.82 4.52 -6.09
CA ALA A 41 13.83 3.81 -5.28
C ALA A 41 12.44 3.87 -5.90
N MET A 42 11.63 2.87 -5.57
CA MET A 42 10.19 2.83 -5.83
C MET A 42 9.43 2.89 -4.53
N VAL A 43 8.28 3.56 -4.53
CA VAL A 43 7.35 3.59 -3.41
C VAL A 43 5.93 3.29 -3.88
N GLY A 44 5.22 2.44 -3.15
CA GLY A 44 3.83 2.08 -3.45
C GLY A 44 3.07 1.64 -2.21
N GLY A 45 1.76 1.50 -2.33
CA GLY A 45 0.90 0.86 -1.35
C GLY A 45 0.98 -0.68 -1.44
N GLY A 46 0.21 -1.38 -0.61
CA GLY A 46 0.12 -2.84 -0.65
C GLY A 46 -0.48 -3.40 -1.96
N ASP A 47 -1.09 -2.56 -2.75
CA ASP A 47 -1.64 -2.85 -4.09
C ASP A 47 -0.62 -2.68 -5.24
N ALA A 48 0.61 -2.27 -4.92
CA ALA A 48 1.66 -2.03 -5.91
C ALA A 48 2.08 -3.33 -6.61
N VAL A 49 2.05 -3.33 -7.95
CA VAL A 49 2.58 -4.42 -8.77
C VAL A 49 3.93 -4.00 -9.33
N ILE A 50 4.99 -4.63 -8.81
CA ILE A 50 6.40 -4.35 -9.13
C ILE A 50 7.05 -5.66 -9.55
N ASP A 51 6.89 -5.99 -10.82
CA ASP A 51 7.42 -7.19 -11.44
C ASP A 51 8.84 -6.98 -11.99
N LYS A 52 9.47 -8.06 -12.42
CA LYS A 52 10.80 -8.06 -13.06
C LYS A 52 10.87 -7.10 -14.25
N LYS A 53 9.78 -7.01 -15.03
CA LYS A 53 9.70 -6.14 -16.21
C LYS A 53 9.75 -4.67 -15.81
N LEU A 54 8.95 -4.28 -14.81
CA LEU A 54 8.98 -2.90 -14.30
C LEU A 54 10.35 -2.56 -13.73
N MET A 55 10.90 -3.42 -12.89
CA MET A 55 12.24 -3.21 -12.30
C MET A 55 13.32 -3.03 -13.37
N SER A 56 13.24 -3.77 -14.50
CA SER A 56 14.25 -3.70 -15.57
C SER A 56 14.34 -2.35 -16.27
N LEU A 57 13.30 -1.52 -16.18
CA LEU A 57 13.30 -0.17 -16.76
C LEU A 57 14.18 0.82 -15.97
N PHE A 58 14.56 0.46 -14.74
CA PHE A 58 15.28 1.35 -13.81
C PHE A 58 16.62 0.73 -13.41
N PRO A 59 17.69 0.94 -14.17
CA PRO A 59 18.98 0.30 -13.94
C PRO A 59 19.63 0.73 -12.61
N ALA A 60 19.34 1.93 -12.12
CA ALA A 60 19.87 2.45 -10.86
C ALA A 60 19.00 2.09 -9.64
N LEU A 61 17.95 1.25 -9.78
CA LEU A 61 17.04 0.89 -8.70
C LEU A 61 17.77 0.09 -7.61
N GLU A 62 17.70 0.56 -6.37
CA GLU A 62 18.36 -0.02 -5.19
C GLU A 62 17.37 -0.42 -4.09
N PHE A 63 16.18 0.21 -4.07
CA PHE A 63 15.23 0.04 -2.98
C PHE A 63 13.77 0.07 -3.47
N ILE A 64 12.94 -0.80 -2.90
CA ILE A 64 11.48 -0.80 -3.05
C ILE A 64 10.88 -0.66 -1.66
N SER A 65 10.02 0.35 -1.47
CA SER A 65 9.31 0.61 -0.22
C SER A 65 7.81 0.41 -0.41
N ILE A 66 7.23 -0.49 0.38
CA ILE A 66 5.78 -0.73 0.40
C ILE A 66 5.19 -0.12 1.67
N CYS A 67 4.33 0.88 1.51
CA CYS A 67 3.51 1.43 2.59
C CYS A 67 2.31 0.49 2.82
N GLY A 68 2.55 -0.58 3.56
CA GLY A 68 1.59 -1.65 3.84
C GLY A 68 2.27 -2.89 4.41
N VAL A 69 1.46 -3.81 4.92
CA VAL A 69 1.94 -5.10 5.44
C VAL A 69 2.20 -6.09 4.30
N GLY A 70 1.27 -6.16 3.33
CA GLY A 70 1.38 -7.04 2.17
C GLY A 70 2.32 -6.48 1.11
N TYR A 71 3.12 -7.36 0.53
CA TYR A 71 4.02 -7.06 -0.60
C TYR A 71 3.93 -8.15 -1.69
N ASP A 72 2.78 -8.80 -1.78
CA ASP A 72 2.55 -9.92 -2.71
C ASP A 72 2.69 -9.51 -4.19
N GLY A 73 2.50 -8.23 -4.48
CA GLY A 73 2.68 -7.68 -5.83
C GLY A 73 4.15 -7.41 -6.21
N VAL A 74 5.10 -7.60 -5.29
CA VAL A 74 6.53 -7.41 -5.57
C VAL A 74 7.17 -8.74 -5.92
N ASP A 75 7.84 -8.81 -7.08
CA ASP A 75 8.69 -9.94 -7.44
C ASP A 75 9.99 -9.89 -6.62
N VAL A 76 9.91 -10.42 -5.40
CA VAL A 76 11.03 -10.43 -4.45
C VAL A 76 12.23 -11.21 -5.00
N ALA A 77 11.98 -12.30 -5.74
CA ALA A 77 13.06 -13.10 -6.32
C ALA A 77 13.86 -12.27 -7.34
N ALA A 78 13.16 -11.57 -8.24
CA ALA A 78 13.81 -10.68 -9.20
C ALA A 78 14.51 -9.48 -8.52
N ALA A 79 13.96 -8.96 -7.42
CA ALA A 79 14.62 -7.91 -6.64
C ALA A 79 15.93 -8.42 -6.03
N MET A 80 15.93 -9.61 -5.45
CA MET A 80 17.11 -10.25 -4.86
C MET A 80 18.19 -10.52 -5.90
N GLU A 81 17.83 -11.04 -7.08
CA GLU A 81 18.77 -11.26 -8.19
C GLU A 81 19.56 -9.99 -8.57
N ARG A 82 18.94 -8.82 -8.39
CA ARG A 82 19.52 -7.51 -8.70
C ARG A 82 20.12 -6.79 -7.48
N GLY A 83 20.08 -7.39 -6.28
CA GLY A 83 20.53 -6.75 -5.04
C GLY A 83 19.62 -5.60 -4.57
N ILE A 84 18.38 -5.52 -5.08
CA ILE A 84 17.40 -4.51 -4.69
C ILE A 84 16.79 -4.90 -3.35
N LYS A 85 16.82 -3.98 -2.39
CA LYS A 85 16.23 -4.20 -1.07
C LYS A 85 14.74 -3.89 -1.10
N VAL A 86 13.94 -4.75 -0.43
CA VAL A 86 12.49 -4.56 -0.30
C VAL A 86 12.16 -4.32 1.17
N GLY A 87 11.50 -3.20 1.46
CA GLY A 87 10.99 -2.85 2.78
C GLY A 87 9.48 -2.72 2.77
N HIS A 88 8.85 -3.09 3.90
CA HIS A 88 7.41 -2.96 4.11
C HIS A 88 7.13 -2.57 5.58
N THR A 89 5.86 -2.37 5.96
CA THR A 89 5.48 -1.92 7.31
C THR A 89 4.74 -3.02 8.10
N PRO A 90 5.42 -4.07 8.58
CA PRO A 90 4.79 -5.15 9.34
C PRO A 90 4.38 -4.70 10.75
N GLY A 91 3.33 -5.34 11.29
CA GLY A 91 2.93 -5.22 12.69
C GLY A 91 2.12 -3.98 13.07
N VAL A 92 2.03 -2.98 12.19
CA VAL A 92 1.39 -1.68 12.50
C VAL A 92 -0.13 -1.78 12.68
N LEU A 93 -0.78 -2.73 11.99
CA LEU A 93 -2.24 -2.87 11.93
C LEU A 93 -2.75 -4.15 12.58
N ASN A 94 -1.91 -4.93 13.27
CA ASN A 94 -2.30 -6.26 13.76
C ASN A 94 -3.48 -6.20 14.73
N ASP A 95 -3.44 -5.29 15.69
CA ASP A 95 -4.48 -5.18 16.72
C ASP A 95 -5.80 -4.70 16.11
N ASP A 96 -5.76 -3.67 15.25
CA ASP A 96 -6.94 -3.14 14.57
C ASP A 96 -7.62 -4.21 13.70
N VAL A 97 -6.83 -5.00 12.96
CA VAL A 97 -7.35 -6.08 12.11
C VAL A 97 -7.93 -7.21 12.96
N ALA A 98 -7.28 -7.56 14.07
CA ALA A 98 -7.78 -8.60 14.99
C ALA A 98 -9.10 -8.17 15.62
N ASP A 99 -9.20 -6.94 16.10
CA ASP A 99 -10.42 -6.38 16.70
C ASP A 99 -11.57 -6.32 15.70
N LEU A 100 -11.29 -5.90 14.46
CA LEU A 100 -12.27 -5.90 13.39
C LEU A 100 -12.76 -7.32 13.07
N ALA A 101 -11.85 -8.29 13.01
CA ALA A 101 -12.21 -9.68 12.75
C ALA A 101 -13.16 -10.24 13.85
N LEU A 102 -12.85 -9.98 15.11
CA LEU A 102 -13.71 -10.34 16.25
C LEU A 102 -15.06 -9.61 16.18
N GLY A 103 -15.04 -8.32 15.89
CA GLY A 103 -16.25 -7.51 15.73
C GLY A 103 -17.18 -8.05 14.64
N LEU A 104 -16.61 -8.44 13.49
CA LEU A 104 -17.36 -9.04 12.39
C LEU A 104 -17.93 -10.42 12.75
N MET A 105 -17.16 -11.28 13.44
CA MET A 105 -17.65 -12.56 13.93
C MET A 105 -18.83 -12.39 14.88
N LEU A 106 -18.76 -11.46 15.84
CA LEU A 106 -19.84 -11.15 16.76
C LEU A 106 -21.06 -10.57 16.02
N SER A 107 -20.82 -9.67 15.05
CA SER A 107 -21.88 -9.07 14.24
C SER A 107 -22.68 -10.13 13.48
N VAL A 108 -22.03 -11.10 12.90
CA VAL A 108 -22.69 -12.22 12.21
C VAL A 108 -23.40 -13.12 13.20
N ALA A 109 -22.73 -13.56 14.26
CA ALA A 109 -23.28 -14.48 15.25
C ALA A 109 -24.53 -13.92 15.94
N ARG A 110 -24.57 -12.63 16.20
CA ARG A 110 -25.66 -11.93 16.91
C ARG A 110 -26.60 -11.17 15.98
N ARG A 111 -26.39 -11.22 14.67
CA ARG A 111 -27.19 -10.49 13.67
C ARG A 111 -27.30 -8.99 14.00
N LEU A 112 -26.19 -8.35 14.42
CA LEU A 112 -26.22 -6.97 14.90
C LEU A 112 -26.79 -5.97 13.88
N PRO A 113 -26.45 -6.04 12.57
CA PRO A 113 -27.02 -5.12 11.58
C PRO A 113 -28.55 -5.26 11.44
N GLN A 114 -29.08 -6.48 11.57
CA GLN A 114 -30.52 -6.73 11.52
C GLN A 114 -31.22 -6.22 12.79
N ALA A 115 -30.59 -6.42 13.95
CA ALA A 115 -31.12 -5.92 15.22
C ALA A 115 -31.13 -4.38 15.25
N ASP A 116 -30.07 -3.73 14.79
CA ASP A 116 -30.02 -2.26 14.67
C ASP A 116 -31.13 -1.74 13.74
N LYS A 117 -31.30 -2.35 12.57
CA LYS A 117 -32.36 -2.00 11.63
C LYS A 117 -33.78 -2.18 12.24
N PHE A 118 -33.99 -3.28 12.96
CA PHE A 118 -35.26 -3.58 13.63
C PHE A 118 -35.63 -2.49 14.63
N VAL A 119 -34.67 -2.07 15.47
CA VAL A 119 -34.91 -0.98 16.43
C VAL A 119 -35.16 0.37 15.72
N ARG A 120 -34.37 0.71 14.73
CA ARG A 120 -34.48 1.97 13.99
C ARG A 120 -35.80 2.10 13.20
N ASN A 121 -36.33 0.98 12.74
CA ASN A 121 -37.64 0.95 12.06
C ASN A 121 -38.82 1.03 13.03
N SER A 122 -38.59 1.14 14.34
CA SER A 122 -39.61 1.07 15.37
C SER A 122 -40.40 -0.26 15.38
N ASP A 123 -39.75 -1.34 14.91
CA ASP A 123 -40.35 -2.68 14.94
C ASP A 123 -40.29 -3.29 16.35
N TRP A 124 -39.49 -2.70 17.25
CA TRP A 124 -39.46 -3.07 18.66
C TRP A 124 -40.67 -2.44 19.36
N VAL A 125 -41.70 -3.23 19.60
CA VAL A 125 -42.89 -2.86 20.37
C VAL A 125 -42.78 -3.40 21.78
N GLU A 126 -43.38 -2.71 22.77
CA GLU A 126 -43.47 -3.23 24.12
C GLU A 126 -44.30 -4.55 24.10
N GLY A 127 -43.65 -5.61 24.65
CA GLY A 127 -44.29 -6.92 24.80
C GLY A 127 -44.98 -7.08 26.14
#